data_c926c51309607c6eeb107a80f30e6f6f
#
_entry.id   c926c51309607c6eeb107a80f30e6f6f
#
_cell.length_a   1.000
_cell.length_b   1.000
_cell.length_c   1.000
_cell.angle_alpha   90.00
_cell.angle_beta   90.00
_cell.angle_gamma   90.00
#
_symmetry.space_group_name_H-M   'P 1'
#
loop_
_entity.id
_entity.type
_entity.pdbx_description
1 polymer ?
#
loop_
_entity_poly.entity_id
_entity_poly.type
_entity_poly.pdbx_seq_one_letter_code
_entity_poly.pdbx_strand_id
1 'polypeptide(L)'
;MLAATLALLGTLALAFWLVDPLRGVATAALDGDGGLVRSRTHALGAAGALVLLALVLAHAVIPYPAELTTAAAGYVYGFGPGWALMMLSWFLTALLAYELAHGVGRRLTRRLLGPRRLAAAERWVDRGGASGLIAARFVPLIPFNAVCYAAGITGVPRARYAWTTAVGIVPFTVVVTYLGSRLQTATLTDWRLWLVTGVLLTALLTARRLTPAAR
;
A
#
# COMPACT_ATOMS: atom_id res chain seq x y z
N MET A 1 6.42 -21.34 -6.66
CA MET A 1 5.97 -20.04 -6.14
C MET A 1 4.87 -20.19 -5.08
N LEU A 2 3.77 -20.90 -5.35
CA LEU A 2 2.67 -21.09 -4.39
C LEU A 2 3.14 -21.69 -3.05
N ALA A 3 3.97 -22.73 -3.08
CA ALA A 3 4.51 -23.38 -1.89
C ALA A 3 5.40 -22.44 -1.05
N ALA A 4 6.22 -21.59 -1.68
CA ALA A 4 7.05 -20.63 -0.99
C ALA A 4 6.22 -19.50 -0.36
N THR A 5 5.16 -19.08 -1.04
CA THR A 5 4.20 -18.10 -0.52
C THR A 5 3.43 -18.66 0.67
N LEU A 6 2.95 -19.91 0.56
CA LEU A 6 2.27 -20.62 1.65
C LEU A 6 3.19 -20.87 2.85
N ALA A 7 4.45 -21.23 2.61
CA ALA A 7 5.44 -21.40 3.67
C ALA A 7 5.77 -20.08 4.37
N LEU A 8 5.87 -18.98 3.61
CA LEU A 8 6.09 -17.64 4.17
C LEU A 8 4.87 -17.18 4.99
N LEU A 9 3.66 -17.40 4.47
CA LEU A 9 2.41 -17.12 5.19
C LEU A 9 2.31 -17.96 6.46
N GLY A 10 2.64 -19.25 6.39
CA GLY A 10 2.67 -20.14 7.54
C GLY A 10 3.69 -19.72 8.61
N THR A 11 4.90 -19.33 8.19
CA THR A 11 5.94 -18.82 9.11
C THR A 11 5.56 -17.49 9.73
N LEU A 12 4.97 -16.58 8.98
CA LEU A 12 4.47 -15.30 9.50
C LEU A 12 3.29 -15.50 10.46
N ALA A 13 2.36 -16.39 10.11
CA ALA A 13 1.25 -16.76 10.99
C ALA A 13 1.76 -17.44 12.27
N LEU A 14 2.72 -18.35 12.16
CA LEU A 14 3.33 -19.02 13.30
C LEU A 14 4.11 -18.04 14.18
N ALA A 15 4.92 -17.16 13.59
CA ALA A 15 5.62 -16.10 14.33
C ALA A 15 4.64 -15.16 15.04
N PHE A 16 3.54 -14.80 14.36
CA PHE A 16 2.46 -14.01 14.94
C PHE A 16 1.79 -14.71 16.13
N TRP A 17 1.60 -16.05 16.04
CA TRP A 17 1.03 -16.86 17.11
C TRP A 17 2.01 -17.14 18.27
N LEU A 18 3.31 -17.12 18.05
CA LEU A 18 4.33 -17.36 19.08
C LEU A 18 4.65 -16.10 19.91
N VAL A 19 4.27 -14.91 19.43
CA VAL A 19 4.51 -13.64 20.14
C VAL A 19 3.26 -13.24 20.90
N ASP A 20 3.20 -13.55 22.21
CA ASP A 20 2.06 -13.28 23.08
C ASP A 20 1.42 -11.88 22.95
N PRO A 21 2.19 -10.78 22.86
CA PRO A 21 1.61 -9.46 22.67
C PRO A 21 0.83 -9.32 21.37
N LEU A 22 1.26 -9.96 20.27
CA LEU A 22 0.58 -9.92 18.97
C LEU A 22 -0.72 -10.74 18.99
N ARG A 23 -0.71 -11.89 19.68
CA ARG A 23 -1.93 -12.67 19.95
C ARG A 23 -2.99 -11.82 20.62
N GLY A 24 -2.60 -11.08 21.66
CA GLY A 24 -3.50 -10.22 22.38
C GLY A 24 -4.15 -9.13 21.52
N VAL A 25 -3.40 -8.56 20.57
CA VAL A 25 -3.95 -7.59 19.60
C VAL A 25 -4.91 -8.29 18.65
N ALA A 26 -4.55 -9.49 18.15
CA ALA A 26 -5.40 -10.24 17.22
C ALA A 26 -6.71 -10.69 17.85
N THR A 27 -6.68 -11.22 19.07
CA THR A 27 -7.90 -11.62 19.77
C THR A 27 -8.82 -10.43 20.01
N ALA A 28 -8.28 -9.29 20.47
CA ALA A 28 -9.05 -8.06 20.62
C ALA A 28 -9.68 -7.57 19.30
N ALA A 29 -8.97 -7.74 18.18
CA ALA A 29 -9.49 -7.41 16.86
C ALA A 29 -10.62 -8.35 16.41
N LEU A 30 -10.49 -9.66 16.70
CA LEU A 30 -11.54 -10.66 16.40
C LEU A 30 -12.79 -10.44 17.25
N ASP A 31 -12.61 -10.01 18.51
CA ASP A 31 -13.70 -9.69 19.44
C ASP A 31 -14.37 -8.33 19.12
N GLY A 32 -13.84 -7.58 18.16
CA GLY A 32 -14.34 -6.26 17.77
C GLY A 32 -14.06 -5.15 18.79
N ASP A 33 -13.22 -5.42 19.79
CA ASP A 33 -12.84 -4.44 20.82
C ASP A 33 -11.71 -3.52 20.33
N GLY A 34 -12.08 -2.47 19.61
CA GLY A 34 -11.15 -1.49 19.10
C GLY A 34 -10.35 -0.76 20.19
N GLY A 35 -10.94 -0.54 21.37
CA GLY A 35 -10.25 0.09 22.51
C GLY A 35 -9.11 -0.77 23.02
N LEU A 36 -9.35 -2.07 23.14
CA LEU A 36 -8.34 -3.04 23.57
C LEU A 36 -7.25 -3.23 22.50
N VAL A 37 -7.61 -3.27 21.21
CA VAL A 37 -6.65 -3.28 20.10
C VAL A 37 -5.70 -2.10 20.21
N ARG A 38 -6.24 -0.89 20.38
CA ARG A 38 -5.45 0.32 20.48
C ARG A 38 -4.51 0.31 21.69
N SER A 39 -5.05 -0.01 22.87
CA SER A 39 -4.25 0.00 24.11
C SER A 39 -3.12 -1.03 24.05
N ARG A 40 -3.38 -2.24 23.57
CA ARG A 40 -2.37 -3.29 23.41
C ARG A 40 -1.33 -2.94 22.36
N THR A 41 -1.74 -2.42 21.20
CA THR A 41 -0.79 -2.02 20.15
C THR A 41 0.05 -0.83 20.59
N HIS A 42 -0.54 0.12 21.34
CA HIS A 42 0.19 1.25 21.89
C HIS A 42 1.20 0.82 22.96
N ALA A 43 0.85 -0.18 23.78
CA ALA A 43 1.75 -0.77 24.78
C ALA A 43 2.97 -1.47 24.14
N LEU A 44 2.86 -1.93 22.88
CA LEU A 44 4.00 -2.46 22.12
C LEU A 44 4.99 -1.35 21.71
N GLY A 45 4.65 -0.08 21.79
CA GLY A 45 5.52 1.03 21.44
C GLY A 45 6.15 0.88 20.05
N ALA A 46 7.48 0.92 19.97
CA ALA A 46 8.21 0.76 18.72
C ALA A 46 8.00 -0.61 18.06
N ALA A 47 7.77 -1.67 18.83
CA ALA A 47 7.52 -3.00 18.28
C ALA A 47 6.19 -3.04 17.51
N GLY A 48 5.14 -2.36 17.98
CA GLY A 48 3.87 -2.22 17.26
C GLY A 48 4.03 -1.51 15.92
N ALA A 49 4.85 -0.44 15.89
CA ALA A 49 5.16 0.27 14.64
C ALA A 49 5.93 -0.62 13.66
N LEU A 50 6.90 -1.40 14.14
CA LEU A 50 7.63 -2.37 13.31
C LEU A 50 6.74 -3.47 12.74
N VAL A 51 5.76 -3.94 13.52
CA VAL A 51 4.77 -4.92 13.03
C VAL A 51 3.94 -4.33 11.89
N LEU A 52 3.42 -3.11 12.03
CA LEU A 52 2.66 -2.46 10.97
C LEU A 52 3.53 -2.23 9.71
N LEU A 53 4.78 -1.80 9.90
CA LEU A 53 5.74 -1.66 8.80
C LEU A 53 5.98 -3.00 8.10
N ALA A 54 6.21 -4.07 8.86
CA ALA A 54 6.43 -5.40 8.31
C ALA A 54 5.20 -5.94 7.54
N LEU A 55 3.99 -5.68 8.06
CA LEU A 55 2.75 -6.02 7.37
C LEU A 55 2.65 -5.30 6.02
N VAL A 56 2.89 -3.99 5.99
CA VAL A 56 2.83 -3.24 4.72
C VAL A 56 3.95 -3.68 3.77
N LEU A 57 5.15 -4.01 4.26
CA LEU A 57 6.22 -4.59 3.43
C LEU A 57 5.83 -5.95 2.84
N ALA A 58 5.15 -6.79 3.63
CA ALA A 58 4.64 -8.08 3.16
C ALA A 58 3.67 -7.93 1.98
N HIS A 59 2.94 -6.80 1.89
CA HIS A 59 2.06 -6.48 0.78
C HIS A 59 2.80 -6.44 -0.58
N ALA A 60 4.11 -6.21 -0.60
CA ALA A 60 4.88 -6.31 -1.84
C ALA A 60 4.79 -7.70 -2.50
N VAL A 61 4.49 -8.75 -1.73
CA VAL A 61 4.47 -10.14 -2.21
C VAL A 61 3.11 -10.80 -1.98
N ILE A 62 2.45 -10.47 -0.88
CA ILE A 62 1.21 -11.08 -0.42
C ILE A 62 0.07 -10.09 -0.66
N PRO A 63 -0.86 -10.37 -1.59
CA PRO A 63 -2.01 -9.49 -1.79
C PRO A 63 -2.99 -9.61 -0.61
N TYR A 64 -3.16 -8.52 0.11
CA TYR A 64 -4.20 -8.35 1.12
C TYR A 64 -4.62 -6.86 1.15
N PRO A 65 -5.77 -6.49 1.72
CA PRO A 65 -6.21 -5.10 1.78
C PRO A 65 -5.37 -4.30 2.80
N ALA A 66 -4.18 -3.85 2.37
CA ALA A 66 -3.21 -3.12 3.21
C ALA A 66 -3.72 -1.71 3.61
N GLU A 67 -4.81 -1.25 3.01
CA GLU A 67 -5.57 -0.07 3.40
C GLU A 67 -6.03 -0.18 4.86
N LEU A 68 -6.44 -1.38 5.30
CA LEU A 68 -6.84 -1.64 6.69
C LEU A 68 -5.66 -1.41 7.65
N THR A 69 -4.45 -1.82 7.28
CA THR A 69 -3.24 -1.56 8.07
C THR A 69 -2.93 -0.07 8.14
N THR A 70 -3.17 0.65 7.04
CA THR A 70 -3.00 2.12 6.98
C THR A 70 -4.00 2.83 7.89
N ALA A 71 -5.26 2.43 7.87
CA ALA A 71 -6.28 2.95 8.77
C ALA A 71 -5.97 2.60 10.24
N ALA A 72 -5.52 1.37 10.51
CA ALA A 72 -5.13 0.93 11.86
C ALA A 72 -3.98 1.77 12.41
N ALA A 73 -2.99 2.16 11.60
CA ALA A 73 -1.92 3.05 12.03
C ALA A 73 -2.45 4.41 12.48
N GLY A 74 -3.39 4.99 11.73
CA GLY A 74 -4.07 6.22 12.12
C GLY A 74 -4.87 6.07 13.42
N TYR A 75 -5.59 4.96 13.56
CA TYR A 75 -6.40 4.64 14.74
C TYR A 75 -5.54 4.50 16.00
N VAL A 76 -4.41 3.80 15.91
CA VAL A 76 -3.53 3.49 17.05
C VAL A 76 -2.65 4.67 17.42
N TYR A 77 -1.93 5.23 16.46
CA TYR A 77 -0.89 6.24 16.70
C TYR A 77 -1.37 7.68 16.48
N GLY A 78 -2.60 7.87 16.03
CA GLY A 78 -3.10 9.17 15.61
C GLY A 78 -2.62 9.56 14.21
N PHE A 79 -3.09 10.71 13.71
CA PHE A 79 -2.82 11.10 12.32
C PHE A 79 -1.33 11.33 12.05
N GLY A 80 -0.66 12.21 12.78
CA GLY A 80 0.72 12.62 12.49
C GLY A 80 1.72 11.43 12.48
N PRO A 81 1.93 10.76 13.64
CA PRO A 81 2.85 9.63 13.71
C PRO A 81 2.42 8.44 12.84
N GLY A 82 1.11 8.14 12.78
CA GLY A 82 0.56 7.08 11.94
C GLY A 82 0.80 7.34 10.46
N TRP A 83 0.62 8.59 10.00
CA TRP A 83 0.88 8.97 8.62
C TRP A 83 2.37 8.88 8.27
N ALA A 84 3.26 9.38 9.14
CA ALA A 84 4.70 9.28 8.91
C ALA A 84 5.16 7.81 8.81
N LEU A 85 4.65 6.95 9.70
CA LEU A 85 4.91 5.51 9.65
C LEU A 85 4.42 4.88 8.34
N MET A 86 3.20 5.21 7.92
CA MET A 86 2.62 4.65 6.70
C MET A 86 3.27 5.19 5.43
N MET A 87 3.64 6.47 5.40
CA MET A 87 4.44 7.04 4.30
C MET A 87 5.75 6.26 4.10
N LEU A 88 6.48 6.02 5.18
CA LEU A 88 7.70 5.23 5.15
C LEU A 88 7.43 3.79 4.71
N SER A 89 6.41 3.14 5.28
CA SER A 89 6.07 1.74 5.00
C SER A 89 5.67 1.53 3.54
N TRP A 90 4.78 2.35 3.01
CA TRP A 90 4.35 2.29 1.61
C TRP A 90 5.47 2.62 0.63
N PHE A 91 6.32 3.59 0.98
CA PHE A 91 7.48 3.94 0.17
C PHE A 91 8.49 2.78 0.08
N LEU A 92 8.83 2.16 1.22
CA LEU A 92 9.71 1.00 1.26
C LEU A 92 9.10 -0.21 0.53
N THR A 93 7.80 -0.44 0.70
CA THR A 93 7.07 -1.50 -0.02
C THR A 93 7.13 -1.29 -1.53
N ALA A 94 6.96 -0.05 -1.98
CA ALA A 94 7.07 0.28 -3.39
C ALA A 94 8.47 0.02 -3.94
N LEU A 95 9.51 0.41 -3.22
CA LEU A 95 10.90 0.15 -3.61
C LEU A 95 11.17 -1.35 -3.64
N LEU A 96 10.73 -2.10 -2.64
CA LEU A 96 10.88 -3.55 -2.60
C LEU A 96 10.21 -4.23 -3.79
N ALA A 97 8.95 -3.90 -4.07
CA ALA A 97 8.21 -4.44 -5.21
C ALA A 97 8.87 -4.09 -6.55
N TYR A 98 9.36 -2.85 -6.69
CA TYR A 98 10.11 -2.41 -7.87
C TYR A 98 11.40 -3.24 -8.04
N GLU A 99 12.23 -3.40 -7.00
CA GLU A 99 13.49 -4.13 -7.10
C GLU A 99 13.27 -5.62 -7.39
N LEU A 100 12.26 -6.25 -6.78
CA LEU A 100 11.88 -7.63 -7.10
C LEU A 100 11.51 -7.76 -8.58
N ALA A 101 10.74 -6.82 -9.09
CA ALA A 101 10.33 -6.82 -10.50
C ALA A 101 11.48 -6.49 -11.45
N HIS A 102 12.36 -5.56 -11.08
CA HIS A 102 13.52 -5.16 -11.88
C HIS A 102 14.54 -6.31 -12.00
N GLY A 103 14.83 -7.00 -10.91
CA GLY A 103 15.78 -8.12 -10.90
C GLY A 103 15.23 -9.37 -11.57
N VAL A 104 14.27 -10.01 -10.91
CA VAL A 104 13.73 -11.32 -11.32
C VAL A 104 12.62 -11.17 -12.37
N GLY A 105 11.70 -10.23 -12.14
CA GLY A 105 10.51 -10.04 -12.97
C GLY A 105 10.87 -9.68 -14.42
N ARG A 106 11.81 -8.77 -14.63
CA ARG A 106 12.25 -8.33 -15.98
C ARG A 106 12.85 -9.50 -16.78
N ARG A 107 13.67 -10.35 -16.15
CA ARG A 107 14.25 -11.53 -16.81
C ARG A 107 13.16 -12.53 -17.20
N LEU A 108 12.21 -12.77 -16.31
CA LEU A 108 11.11 -13.69 -16.56
C LEU A 108 10.19 -13.17 -17.66
N THR A 109 9.81 -11.88 -17.61
CA THR A 109 8.97 -11.23 -18.61
C THR A 109 9.61 -11.27 -20.00
N ARG A 110 10.92 -10.99 -20.09
CA ARG A 110 11.66 -11.09 -21.35
C ARG A 110 11.65 -12.51 -21.94
N ARG A 111 11.73 -13.54 -21.08
CA ARG A 111 11.66 -14.95 -21.51
C ARG A 111 10.27 -15.35 -21.98
N LEU A 112 9.22 -14.91 -21.26
CA LEU A 112 7.83 -15.32 -21.50
C LEU A 112 7.17 -14.52 -22.65
N LEU A 113 7.33 -13.22 -22.67
CA LEU A 113 6.66 -12.32 -23.62
C LEU A 113 7.56 -11.96 -24.82
N GLY A 114 8.85 -12.20 -24.71
CA GLY A 114 9.84 -11.85 -25.70
C GLY A 114 10.28 -10.38 -25.68
N PRO A 115 11.42 -10.07 -26.31
CA PRO A 115 12.04 -8.75 -26.24
C PRO A 115 11.19 -7.65 -26.90
N ARG A 116 10.45 -7.97 -27.97
CA ARG A 116 9.62 -6.99 -28.70
C ARG A 116 8.47 -6.42 -27.85
N ARG A 117 7.76 -7.29 -27.10
CA ARG A 117 6.64 -6.89 -26.23
C ARG A 117 7.15 -6.09 -25.02
N LEU A 118 8.27 -6.51 -24.45
CA LEU A 118 8.91 -5.78 -23.37
C LEU A 118 9.31 -4.36 -23.82
N ALA A 119 9.99 -4.24 -24.97
CA ALA A 119 10.36 -2.93 -25.53
C ALA A 119 9.13 -2.04 -25.86
N ALA A 120 8.01 -2.61 -26.23
CA ALA A 120 6.77 -1.87 -26.42
C ALA A 120 6.23 -1.30 -25.10
N ALA A 121 6.25 -2.09 -24.01
CA ALA A 121 5.85 -1.67 -22.68
C ALA A 121 6.79 -0.57 -22.13
N GLU A 122 8.10 -0.71 -22.34
CA GLU A 122 9.11 0.30 -21.98
C GLU A 122 8.81 1.64 -22.66
N ARG A 123 8.61 1.65 -23.97
CA ARG A 123 8.24 2.85 -24.72
C ARG A 123 6.94 3.48 -24.25
N TRP A 124 5.96 2.68 -23.89
CA TRP A 124 4.68 3.18 -23.39
C TRP A 124 4.85 3.88 -22.03
N VAL A 125 5.59 3.29 -21.11
CA VAL A 125 5.90 3.87 -19.80
C VAL A 125 6.75 5.14 -19.94
N ASP A 126 7.73 5.14 -20.84
CA ASP A 126 8.59 6.30 -21.10
C ASP A 126 7.82 7.49 -21.68
N ARG A 127 6.83 7.26 -22.54
CA ARG A 127 5.95 8.33 -23.05
C ARG A 127 5.14 8.98 -21.92
N GLY A 128 4.67 8.22 -20.97
CA GLY A 128 3.96 8.76 -19.78
C GLY A 128 4.89 9.54 -18.85
N GLY A 129 6.18 9.22 -18.85
CA GLY A 129 7.18 9.87 -18.04
C GLY A 129 6.84 9.86 -16.54
N ALA A 130 7.25 10.93 -15.86
CA ALA A 130 6.97 11.09 -14.43
C ALA A 130 5.48 11.35 -14.15
N SER A 131 4.83 12.15 -14.99
CA SER A 131 3.39 12.45 -14.85
C SER A 131 2.53 11.21 -15.00
N GLY A 132 2.86 10.32 -15.94
CA GLY A 132 2.17 9.04 -16.10
C GLY A 132 2.29 8.13 -14.89
N LEU A 133 3.47 8.06 -14.26
CA LEU A 133 3.69 7.29 -13.03
C LEU A 133 2.88 7.85 -11.84
N ILE A 134 2.82 9.18 -11.70
CA ILE A 134 2.02 9.83 -10.67
C ILE A 134 0.54 9.60 -10.96
N ALA A 135 0.08 9.87 -12.19
CA ALA A 135 -1.31 9.70 -12.58
C ALA A 135 -1.82 8.27 -12.37
N ALA A 136 -0.98 7.26 -12.68
CA ALA A 136 -1.34 5.86 -12.46
C ALA A 136 -1.67 5.53 -10.98
N ARG A 137 -1.14 6.30 -10.03
CA ARG A 137 -1.43 6.12 -8.59
C ARG A 137 -2.75 6.76 -8.16
N PHE A 138 -3.29 7.67 -8.97
CA PHE A 138 -4.61 8.28 -8.75
C PHE A 138 -5.74 7.50 -9.43
N VAL A 139 -5.41 6.51 -10.26
CA VAL A 139 -6.43 5.66 -10.91
C VAL A 139 -6.77 4.49 -9.99
N PRO A 140 -7.95 4.47 -9.35
CA PRO A 140 -8.29 3.47 -8.33
C PRO A 140 -8.39 2.04 -8.85
N LEU A 141 -8.54 1.87 -10.19
CA LEU A 141 -8.60 0.56 -10.83
C LEU A 141 -7.21 -0.11 -10.97
N ILE A 142 -6.14 0.66 -10.85
CA ILE A 142 -4.78 0.11 -11.00
C ILE A 142 -4.27 -0.26 -9.60
N PRO A 143 -4.08 -1.56 -9.30
CA PRO A 143 -3.54 -1.98 -8.03
C PRO A 143 -2.15 -1.35 -7.79
N PHE A 144 -1.90 -0.91 -6.56
CA PHE A 144 -0.63 -0.28 -6.18
C PHE A 144 0.60 -1.08 -6.65
N ASN A 145 0.60 -2.40 -6.38
CA ASN A 145 1.70 -3.29 -6.76
C ASN A 145 1.86 -3.42 -8.28
N ALA A 146 0.78 -3.30 -9.06
CA ALA A 146 0.87 -3.37 -10.51
C ALA A 146 1.71 -2.23 -11.09
N VAL A 147 1.57 -1.01 -10.55
CA VAL A 147 2.42 0.14 -10.93
C VAL A 147 3.87 -0.11 -10.55
N CYS A 148 4.11 -0.65 -9.34
CA CYS A 148 5.45 -0.95 -8.85
C CYS A 148 6.16 -2.00 -9.72
N TYR A 149 5.46 -3.09 -10.01
CA TYR A 149 5.99 -4.17 -10.86
C TYR A 149 6.19 -3.72 -12.31
N ALA A 150 5.22 -2.98 -12.87
CA ALA A 150 5.36 -2.46 -14.23
C ALA A 150 6.59 -1.54 -14.36
N ALA A 151 6.79 -0.63 -13.42
CA ALA A 151 7.95 0.26 -13.40
C ALA A 151 9.28 -0.51 -13.29
N GLY A 152 9.33 -1.56 -12.43
CA GLY A 152 10.52 -2.40 -12.29
C GLY A 152 10.80 -3.24 -13.55
N ILE A 153 9.79 -3.88 -14.14
CA ILE A 153 9.94 -4.69 -15.35
C ILE A 153 10.38 -3.85 -16.54
N THR A 154 9.80 -2.65 -16.70
CA THR A 154 10.13 -1.75 -17.81
C THR A 154 11.43 -0.96 -17.58
N GLY A 155 12.03 -1.06 -16.39
CA GLY A 155 13.34 -0.47 -16.10
C GLY A 155 13.29 1.05 -15.98
N VAL A 156 12.20 1.61 -15.43
CA VAL A 156 12.13 3.03 -15.06
C VAL A 156 13.33 3.39 -14.19
N PRO A 157 14.05 4.51 -14.44
CA PRO A 157 15.16 4.92 -13.59
C PRO A 157 14.76 5.03 -12.11
N ARG A 158 15.54 4.42 -11.20
CA ARG A 158 15.26 4.36 -9.76
C ARG A 158 14.91 5.71 -9.15
N ALA A 159 15.69 6.74 -9.49
CA ALA A 159 15.46 8.09 -8.99
C ALA A 159 14.09 8.62 -9.42
N ARG A 160 13.70 8.45 -10.70
CA ARG A 160 12.39 8.84 -11.22
C ARG A 160 11.28 8.09 -10.48
N TYR A 161 11.43 6.78 -10.34
CA TYR A 161 10.45 5.95 -9.65
C TYR A 161 10.28 6.35 -8.18
N ALA A 162 11.39 6.56 -7.45
CA ALA A 162 11.37 6.90 -6.03
C ALA A 162 10.62 8.20 -5.76
N TRP A 163 10.98 9.29 -6.43
CA TRP A 163 10.34 10.58 -6.16
C TRP A 163 8.87 10.63 -6.63
N THR A 164 8.55 10.03 -7.79
CA THR A 164 7.15 9.97 -8.27
C THR A 164 6.29 9.10 -7.35
N THR A 165 6.87 8.07 -6.76
CA THR A 165 6.23 7.27 -5.73
C THR A 165 6.00 8.06 -4.46
N ALA A 166 7.03 8.72 -3.93
CA ALA A 166 6.92 9.53 -2.71
C ALA A 166 5.80 10.57 -2.82
N VAL A 167 5.71 11.27 -3.98
CA VAL A 167 4.64 12.23 -4.22
C VAL A 167 3.28 11.55 -4.41
N GLY A 168 3.25 10.47 -5.20
CA GLY A 168 1.99 9.83 -5.60
C GLY A 168 1.25 9.09 -4.48
N ILE A 169 1.96 8.64 -3.42
CA ILE A 169 1.31 7.95 -2.29
C ILE A 169 0.78 8.92 -1.21
N VAL A 170 1.19 10.20 -1.22
CA VAL A 170 0.78 11.18 -0.21
C VAL A 170 -0.74 11.28 -0.08
N PRO A 171 -1.52 11.54 -1.14
CA PRO A 171 -2.96 11.75 -0.98
C PRO A 171 -3.68 10.55 -0.38
N PHE A 172 -3.34 9.35 -0.87
CA PHE A 172 -3.89 8.11 -0.35
C PHE A 172 -3.57 7.90 1.13
N THR A 173 -2.29 8.01 1.50
CA THR A 173 -1.86 7.77 2.89
C THR A 173 -2.42 8.82 3.84
N VAL A 174 -2.48 10.10 3.44
CA VAL A 174 -3.10 11.17 4.23
C VAL A 174 -4.56 10.85 4.52
N VAL A 175 -5.32 10.52 3.46
CA VAL A 175 -6.76 10.28 3.58
C VAL A 175 -7.04 9.06 4.46
N VAL A 176 -6.44 7.93 4.17
CA VAL A 176 -6.75 6.67 4.88
C VAL A 176 -6.28 6.73 6.34
N THR A 177 -5.09 7.31 6.58
CA THR A 177 -4.60 7.48 7.97
C THR A 177 -5.46 8.49 8.74
N TYR A 178 -5.89 9.58 8.09
CA TYR A 178 -6.78 10.54 8.74
C TYR A 178 -8.12 9.91 9.10
N LEU A 179 -8.75 9.19 8.18
CA LEU A 179 -10.00 8.45 8.46
C LEU A 179 -9.79 7.46 9.61
N GLY A 180 -8.71 6.69 9.60
CA GLY A 180 -8.34 5.79 10.69
C GLY A 180 -8.26 6.51 12.04
N SER A 181 -7.60 7.67 12.08
CA SER A 181 -7.43 8.45 13.31
C SER A 181 -8.75 9.02 13.88
N ARG A 182 -9.80 9.07 13.06
CA ARG A 182 -11.12 9.59 13.45
C ARG A 182 -12.15 8.51 13.75
N LEU A 183 -11.83 7.23 13.55
CA LEU A 183 -12.81 6.15 13.73
C LEU A 183 -13.51 6.13 15.11
N GLN A 184 -12.86 6.63 16.16
CA GLN A 184 -13.46 6.68 17.51
C GLN A 184 -14.25 7.95 17.80
N THR A 185 -13.92 9.05 17.13
CA THR A 185 -14.48 10.39 17.42
C THR A 185 -15.38 10.91 16.33
N ALA A 186 -15.48 10.15 15.21
CA ALA A 186 -16.26 10.55 14.07
C ALA A 186 -17.75 10.48 14.40
N THR A 187 -18.39 11.63 14.42
CA THR A 187 -19.86 11.73 14.34
C THR A 187 -20.26 11.97 12.90
N LEU A 188 -21.44 11.51 12.50
CA LEU A 188 -21.97 11.74 11.14
C LEU A 188 -22.12 13.25 10.82
N THR A 189 -22.02 14.10 11.82
CA THR A 189 -22.05 15.58 11.72
C THR A 189 -20.67 16.18 11.44
N ASP A 190 -19.57 15.42 11.48
CA ASP A 190 -18.24 15.95 11.20
C ASP A 190 -18.07 16.23 9.68
N TRP A 191 -18.20 17.50 9.31
CA TRP A 191 -18.08 17.98 7.92
C TRP A 191 -16.75 17.58 7.26
N ARG A 192 -15.69 17.36 8.05
CA ARG A 192 -14.36 16.96 7.57
C ARG A 192 -14.39 15.56 6.96
N LEU A 193 -15.19 14.64 7.53
CA LEU A 193 -15.39 13.30 6.97
C LEU A 193 -16.07 13.38 5.60
N TRP A 194 -17.10 14.22 5.49
CA TRP A 194 -17.80 14.43 4.23
C TRP A 194 -16.93 15.10 3.18
N LEU A 195 -16.08 16.04 3.59
CA LEU A 195 -15.11 16.67 2.67
C LEU A 195 -14.11 15.64 2.14
N VAL A 196 -13.51 14.83 3.02
CA VAL A 196 -12.56 13.77 2.61
C VAL A 196 -13.23 12.73 1.72
N THR A 197 -14.43 12.29 2.08
CA THR A 197 -15.22 11.35 1.29
C THR A 197 -15.59 11.96 -0.07
N GLY A 198 -15.98 13.23 -0.10
CA GLY A 198 -16.29 13.97 -1.32
C GLY A 198 -15.08 14.10 -2.26
N VAL A 199 -13.91 14.42 -1.73
CA VAL A 199 -12.66 14.48 -2.50
C VAL A 199 -12.33 13.11 -3.10
N LEU A 200 -12.46 12.03 -2.33
CA LEU A 200 -12.24 10.67 -2.82
C LEU A 200 -13.23 10.28 -3.92
N LEU A 201 -14.52 10.55 -3.72
CA LEU A 201 -15.54 10.27 -4.71
C LEU A 201 -15.32 11.08 -6.00
N THR A 202 -14.95 12.36 -5.87
CA THR A 202 -14.65 13.22 -7.03
C THR A 202 -13.41 12.71 -7.77
N ALA A 203 -12.35 12.32 -7.06
CA ALA A 203 -11.17 11.72 -7.66
C ALA A 203 -11.51 10.40 -8.38
N LEU A 204 -12.36 9.57 -7.79
CA LEU A 204 -12.82 8.30 -8.36
C LEU A 204 -13.67 8.53 -9.64
N LEU A 205 -14.57 9.49 -9.60
CA LEU A 205 -15.44 9.82 -10.74
C LEU A 205 -14.67 10.46 -11.89
N THR A 206 -13.72 11.35 -11.59
CA THR A 206 -12.85 11.96 -12.61
C THR A 206 -11.90 10.93 -13.22
N ALA A 207 -11.33 10.03 -12.41
CA ALA A 207 -10.49 8.93 -12.91
C ALA A 207 -11.28 8.02 -13.88
N ARG A 208 -12.55 7.70 -13.59
CA ARG A 208 -13.41 6.92 -14.49
C ARG A 208 -13.68 7.63 -15.82
N ARG A 209 -13.76 8.96 -15.84
CA ARG A 209 -13.98 9.73 -17.08
C ARG A 209 -12.73 9.84 -17.94
N LEU A 210 -11.53 9.72 -17.31
CA LEU A 210 -10.24 9.81 -18.00
C LEU A 210 -9.77 8.46 -18.56
N THR A 211 -10.39 7.34 -18.15
CA THR A 211 -10.15 6.03 -18.77
C THR A 211 -11.14 5.84 -19.91
N PRO A 212 -10.72 6.02 -21.20
CA PRO A 212 -11.58 5.66 -22.31
C PRO A 212 -11.86 4.16 -22.24
N ALA A 213 -13.14 3.79 -22.33
CA ALA A 213 -13.53 2.40 -22.44
C ALA A 213 -12.69 1.77 -23.56
N ALA A 214 -11.88 0.76 -23.20
CA ALA A 214 -11.19 -0.05 -24.19
C ALA A 214 -12.27 -0.70 -25.07
N ARG A 215 -12.49 -0.13 -26.25
CA ARG A 215 -13.21 -0.76 -27.35
C ARG A 215 -12.25 -1.57 -28.20
#